data_7a738bed6ce37d3a409892c21e537c2b
#
_entry.id   7a738bed6ce37d3a409892c21e537c2b
#
_cell.length_a   1.000
_cell.length_b   1.000
_cell.length_c   1.000
_cell.angle_alpha   90.00
_cell.angle_beta   90.00
_cell.angle_gamma   90.00
#
_symmetry.space_group_name_H-M   'P 1'
#
loop_
_entity.id
_entity.type
_entity.pdbx_description
1 polymer ?
#
loop_
_entity_poly.entity_id
_entity_poly.type
_entity_poly.pdbx_seq_one_letter_code
_entity_poly.pdbx_strand_id
1 'polypeptide(L)'
;MTTVGEALITLLEAHDVDTVFGIPGVHTVELYRGLARSKIRHVTPRHEQGAGFMADGYARAGGRPGVAFVITGPGLTNTITAMGQARADSVPMLVISGVNATPTLGKGLGHLHELPDQRGMMEKVALFSHRVTDAGDLPGVLARAFALFSSSRPGPVHIEIPTDVMVKPADGIAALLTNVAPPEPDPAAIAEAAKFCAAARRPLILAGGGAKRAEAPLQRLAERLGAPVVQTANARGLLHRHPLGVPASPSLKAVRALMADADLVIAAGTEFGPTDYDGYSDGGFVLPSNLIRIDIGADQLARRPARISIHADCGAALEALLVEIGTDQPPSXXXQARAAATRQAAFAEMAPALQAQTRAVEMIRDALPGSIIVGDSTQPVYAANLYYDHDRPGGWFNAATGFGALGYGPPAAIGAAL
;
A
#
# COMPACT_ATOMS: atom_id res chain seq x y z
N MET A 1 24.03 -10.07 29.64
CA MET A 1 22.71 -9.43 29.84
C MET A 1 22.32 -8.72 28.56
N THR A 2 21.14 -9.04 28.04
CA THR A 2 20.58 -8.43 26.84
C THR A 2 19.60 -7.34 27.27
N THR A 3 19.67 -6.16 26.66
CA THR A 3 18.75 -5.08 26.99
C THR A 3 17.50 -5.17 26.12
N VAL A 4 16.44 -4.43 26.51
CA VAL A 4 15.22 -4.33 25.73
C VAL A 4 15.52 -3.87 24.29
N GLY A 5 16.39 -2.86 24.15
CA GLY A 5 16.75 -2.38 22.81
C GLY A 5 17.44 -3.45 21.97
N GLU A 6 18.34 -4.22 22.59
CA GLU A 6 19.01 -5.32 21.88
C GLU A 6 18.04 -6.44 21.54
N ALA A 7 17.14 -6.79 22.47
CA ALA A 7 16.17 -7.86 22.25
C ALA A 7 15.23 -7.52 21.10
N LEU A 8 14.86 -6.25 20.96
CA LEU A 8 14.00 -5.82 19.86
C LEU A 8 14.60 -6.20 18.51
N ILE A 9 15.91 -6.03 18.37
CA ILE A 9 16.57 -6.38 17.09
C ILE A 9 16.44 -7.87 16.80
N THR A 10 16.66 -8.71 17.80
CA THR A 10 16.51 -10.16 17.63
C THR A 10 15.07 -10.52 17.24
N LEU A 11 14.09 -9.86 17.86
CA LEU A 11 12.69 -10.11 17.55
C LEU A 11 12.35 -9.66 16.12
N LEU A 12 12.92 -8.53 15.67
CA LEU A 12 12.71 -8.08 14.29
C LEU A 12 13.28 -9.09 13.30
N GLU A 13 14.46 -9.65 13.58
CA GLU A 13 15.03 -10.70 12.74
C GLU A 13 14.09 -11.91 12.66
N ALA A 14 13.48 -12.28 13.79
CA ALA A 14 12.53 -13.39 13.82
C ALA A 14 11.31 -13.12 12.97
N HIS A 15 10.93 -11.85 12.79
CA HIS A 15 9.84 -11.45 11.89
C HIS A 15 10.33 -11.20 10.45
N ASP A 16 11.52 -11.67 10.12
CA ASP A 16 12.10 -11.58 8.77
C ASP A 16 12.45 -10.15 8.33
N VAL A 17 12.66 -9.24 9.27
CA VAL A 17 13.16 -7.91 8.93
C VAL A 17 14.65 -8.04 8.60
N ASP A 18 15.03 -7.58 7.41
CA ASP A 18 16.42 -7.64 6.96
C ASP A 18 17.04 -6.27 6.71
N THR A 19 16.24 -5.20 6.77
CA THR A 19 16.73 -3.85 6.48
C THR A 19 15.96 -2.86 7.36
N VAL A 20 16.69 -1.89 7.92
CA VAL A 20 16.05 -0.76 8.63
C VAL A 20 16.66 0.53 8.14
N PHE A 21 15.86 1.59 8.19
CA PHE A 21 16.24 2.93 7.74
C PHE A 21 16.16 3.88 8.92
N GLY A 22 17.21 4.69 9.13
CA GLY A 22 17.15 5.61 10.25
C GLY A 22 18.46 6.35 10.48
N ILE A 23 18.40 7.29 11.40
CA ILE A 23 19.56 8.08 11.80
C ILE A 23 19.79 7.80 13.30
N PRO A 24 20.97 7.30 13.68
CA PRO A 24 21.21 7.03 15.10
C PRO A 24 21.26 8.32 15.93
N GLY A 25 20.86 8.20 17.18
CA GLY A 25 20.91 9.30 18.11
C GLY A 25 20.99 8.80 19.55
N VAL A 26 21.14 9.73 20.48
CA VAL A 26 21.39 9.39 21.88
C VAL A 26 20.28 8.53 22.48
N HIS A 27 19.04 8.71 22.04
CA HIS A 27 17.91 7.97 22.60
C HIS A 27 17.71 6.60 21.97
N THR A 28 18.53 6.20 20.99
CA THR A 28 18.40 4.90 20.33
C THR A 28 19.68 4.06 20.36
N VAL A 29 20.61 4.41 21.24
CA VAL A 29 21.91 3.73 21.34
C VAL A 29 21.74 2.21 21.51
N GLU A 30 20.79 1.78 22.35
CA GLU A 30 20.59 0.35 22.60
C GLU A 30 20.08 -0.41 21.38
N LEU A 31 19.26 0.24 20.55
CA LEU A 31 18.84 -0.35 19.28
C LEU A 31 20.07 -0.57 18.38
N TYR A 32 20.92 0.44 18.27
CA TYR A 32 22.09 0.36 17.40
C TYR A 32 23.14 -0.61 17.97
N ARG A 33 23.20 -0.78 19.29
CA ARG A 33 24.04 -1.80 19.89
C ARG A 33 23.60 -3.20 19.44
N GLY A 34 22.30 -3.44 19.44
CA GLY A 34 21.75 -4.70 18.93
C GLY A 34 21.98 -4.86 17.44
N LEU A 35 21.77 -3.78 16.69
CA LEU A 35 21.94 -3.79 15.24
C LEU A 35 23.36 -4.19 14.84
N ALA A 36 24.36 -3.72 15.57
CA ALA A 36 25.77 -4.01 15.29
C ALA A 36 26.08 -5.50 15.35
N ARG A 37 25.29 -6.28 16.08
CA ARG A 37 25.48 -7.72 16.25
C ARG A 37 24.55 -8.54 15.36
N SER A 38 23.76 -7.88 14.53
CA SER A 38 22.72 -8.55 13.76
C SER A 38 23.10 -8.64 12.28
N LYS A 39 22.29 -9.33 11.51
CA LYS A 39 22.44 -9.39 10.05
C LYS A 39 21.60 -8.33 9.36
N ILE A 40 20.84 -7.53 10.10
CA ILE A 40 19.99 -6.50 9.53
C ILE A 40 20.84 -5.40 8.91
N ARG A 41 20.58 -5.06 7.66
CA ARG A 41 21.25 -3.96 6.98
C ARG A 41 20.66 -2.64 7.46
N HIS A 42 21.54 -1.66 7.70
CA HIS A 42 21.10 -0.32 8.12
C HIS A 42 21.44 0.68 7.02
N VAL A 43 20.46 1.52 6.66
CA VAL A 43 20.65 2.55 5.64
C VAL A 43 20.34 3.90 6.28
N THR A 44 21.27 4.83 6.18
CA THR A 44 21.18 6.14 6.82
C THR A 44 20.82 7.21 5.81
N PRO A 45 19.63 7.83 5.91
CA PRO A 45 19.31 8.99 5.08
C PRO A 45 19.89 10.26 5.67
N ARG A 46 19.66 11.39 5.02
CA ARG A 46 20.06 12.71 5.53
C ARG A 46 18.97 13.33 6.41
N HIS A 47 17.76 12.82 6.35
CA HIS A 47 16.62 13.35 7.09
C HIS A 47 15.68 12.19 7.40
N GLU A 48 15.01 12.23 8.55
CA GLU A 48 14.14 11.11 8.94
C GLU A 48 12.93 10.95 8.03
N GLN A 49 12.47 12.03 7.41
CA GLN A 49 11.43 11.90 6.38
C GLN A 49 11.90 10.96 5.27
N GLY A 50 13.18 11.09 4.89
CA GLY A 50 13.78 10.17 3.93
C GLY A 50 13.79 8.73 4.42
N ALA A 51 14.04 8.51 5.71
CA ALA A 51 13.97 7.15 6.25
C ALA A 51 12.56 6.56 6.08
N GLY A 52 11.54 7.36 6.35
CA GLY A 52 10.16 6.92 6.18
C GLY A 52 9.83 6.63 4.72
N PHE A 53 10.26 7.51 3.81
CA PHE A 53 10.01 7.27 2.38
C PHE A 53 10.81 6.06 1.87
N MET A 54 12.04 5.84 2.37
CA MET A 54 12.79 4.63 2.02
C MET A 54 12.04 3.37 2.48
N ALA A 55 11.51 3.40 3.70
CA ALA A 55 10.72 2.28 4.21
C ALA A 55 9.48 2.05 3.35
N ASP A 56 8.83 3.12 2.89
CA ASP A 56 7.66 3.06 2.01
C ASP A 56 8.02 2.38 0.69
N GLY A 57 9.07 2.87 0.02
CA GLY A 57 9.49 2.30 -1.27
C GLY A 57 9.92 0.83 -1.14
N TYR A 58 10.65 0.52 -0.06
CA TYR A 58 11.04 -0.86 0.22
C TYR A 58 9.82 -1.77 0.34
N ALA A 59 8.80 -1.30 1.05
CA ALA A 59 7.59 -2.11 1.26
C ALA A 59 6.81 -2.30 -0.04
N ARG A 60 6.68 -1.24 -0.83
CA ARG A 60 5.93 -1.35 -2.10
C ARG A 60 6.62 -2.28 -3.08
N ALA A 61 7.94 -2.19 -3.18
CA ALA A 61 8.68 -3.01 -4.13
C ALA A 61 8.78 -4.47 -3.70
N GLY A 62 9.04 -4.70 -2.40
CA GLY A 62 9.31 -6.03 -1.89
C GLY A 62 8.11 -6.78 -1.32
N GLY A 63 7.05 -6.07 -1.00
CA GLY A 63 5.87 -6.69 -0.38
C GLY A 63 6.05 -7.03 1.08
N ARG A 64 7.09 -6.49 1.74
CA ARG A 64 7.36 -6.70 3.14
C ARG A 64 7.33 -5.38 3.89
N PRO A 65 6.97 -5.37 5.18
CA PRO A 65 6.90 -4.10 5.90
C PRO A 65 8.25 -3.37 5.90
N GLY A 66 8.22 -2.05 5.70
CA GLY A 66 9.39 -1.21 5.82
C GLY A 66 9.55 -0.75 7.25
N VAL A 67 10.78 -0.75 7.78
CA VAL A 67 11.04 -0.45 9.18
C VAL A 67 11.98 0.76 9.28
N ALA A 68 11.59 1.75 10.09
CA ALA A 68 12.42 2.92 10.35
C ALA A 68 12.70 3.07 11.85
N PHE A 69 13.94 3.43 12.18
CA PHE A 69 14.34 3.74 13.54
C PHE A 69 14.61 5.24 13.64
N VAL A 70 13.97 5.91 14.57
CA VAL A 70 14.17 7.35 14.74
C VAL A 70 14.26 7.74 16.22
N ILE A 71 14.91 8.86 16.49
CA ILE A 71 15.01 9.32 17.87
C ILE A 71 13.71 9.97 18.31
N THR A 72 13.63 10.17 19.62
CA THR A 72 12.57 10.90 20.32
C THR A 72 12.39 12.30 19.70
N GLY A 73 11.19 12.79 19.68
CA GLY A 73 10.90 14.18 19.32
C GLY A 73 11.15 14.46 17.85
N PRO A 74 12.20 15.25 17.51
CA PRO A 74 12.37 15.69 16.12
C PRO A 74 12.56 14.54 15.13
N GLY A 75 13.22 13.45 15.52
CA GLY A 75 13.33 12.32 14.62
C GLY A 75 11.98 11.75 14.26
N LEU A 76 11.13 11.57 15.26
CA LEU A 76 9.81 11.01 15.04
C LEU A 76 8.89 11.99 14.29
N THR A 77 8.87 13.27 14.69
CA THR A 77 8.01 14.24 13.99
C THR A 77 8.39 14.37 12.53
N ASN A 78 9.67 14.18 12.20
CA ASN A 78 10.11 14.24 10.81
C ASN A 78 9.60 13.06 9.98
N THR A 79 9.11 11.98 10.59
CA THR A 79 8.59 10.85 9.84
C THR A 79 7.08 10.94 9.59
N ILE A 80 6.38 11.89 10.20
CA ILE A 80 4.92 11.92 10.14
C ILE A 80 4.41 12.06 8.72
N THR A 81 5.06 12.88 7.91
CA THR A 81 4.64 13.02 6.50
C THR A 81 4.74 11.68 5.76
N ALA A 82 5.84 10.95 5.97
CA ALA A 82 5.99 9.65 5.33
C ALA A 82 4.96 8.65 5.84
N MET A 83 4.62 8.72 7.12
CA MET A 83 3.59 7.86 7.68
C MET A 83 2.21 8.20 7.12
N GLY A 84 1.93 9.47 6.90
CA GLY A 84 0.69 9.88 6.25
C GLY A 84 0.58 9.32 4.84
N GLN A 85 1.69 9.36 4.11
CA GLN A 85 1.74 8.77 2.76
C GLN A 85 1.47 7.26 2.81
N ALA A 86 2.10 6.56 3.77
CA ALA A 86 1.90 5.12 3.93
C ALA A 86 0.45 4.81 4.29
N ARG A 87 -0.16 5.61 5.16
CA ARG A 87 -1.55 5.39 5.54
C ARG A 87 -2.49 5.57 4.33
N ALA A 88 -2.28 6.63 3.57
CA ALA A 88 -3.14 6.93 2.42
C ALA A 88 -3.06 5.84 1.35
N ASP A 89 -1.88 5.25 1.16
CA ASP A 89 -1.66 4.26 0.10
C ASP A 89 -1.60 2.82 0.61
N SER A 90 -1.95 2.58 1.86
CA SER A 90 -2.03 1.22 2.43
C SER A 90 -0.68 0.51 2.39
N VAL A 91 0.37 1.19 2.85
CA VAL A 91 1.74 0.64 2.83
C VAL A 91 2.12 0.19 4.23
N PRO A 92 2.55 -1.07 4.42
CA PRO A 92 2.95 -1.53 5.75
C PRO A 92 4.28 -0.89 6.17
N MET A 93 4.24 -0.17 7.28
CA MET A 93 5.40 0.58 7.76
C MET A 93 5.44 0.49 9.28
N LEU A 94 6.62 0.15 9.82
CA LEU A 94 6.83 0.11 11.26
C LEU A 94 7.86 1.16 11.64
N VAL A 95 7.44 2.15 12.43
CA VAL A 95 8.33 3.19 12.92
C VAL A 95 8.58 2.96 14.39
N ILE A 96 9.84 2.77 14.76
CA ILE A 96 10.26 2.52 16.13
C ILE A 96 11.08 3.71 16.59
N SER A 97 10.69 4.29 17.73
CA SER A 97 11.36 5.48 18.26
C SER A 97 11.69 5.31 19.74
N GLY A 98 12.57 6.18 20.21
CA GLY A 98 12.69 6.40 21.63
C GLY A 98 11.59 7.33 22.13
N VAL A 99 11.52 7.49 23.43
CA VAL A 99 10.77 8.55 24.10
C VAL A 99 11.47 8.82 25.43
N ASN A 100 11.27 10.00 25.99
CA ASN A 100 11.93 10.37 27.25
C ASN A 100 11.61 9.37 28.35
N ALA A 101 12.48 9.35 29.37
CA ALA A 101 12.37 8.37 30.46
C ALA A 101 10.97 8.45 31.12
N THR A 102 10.48 7.30 31.52
CA THR A 102 9.12 7.15 32.05
C THR A 102 8.79 8.17 33.15
N PRO A 103 9.66 8.42 34.15
CA PRO A 103 9.28 9.36 35.21
C PRO A 103 9.12 10.81 34.75
N THR A 104 9.63 11.16 33.56
CA THR A 104 9.59 12.54 33.07
C THR A 104 8.43 12.81 32.09
N LEU A 105 7.73 11.76 31.65
CA LEU A 105 6.73 11.90 30.59
C LEU A 105 5.59 12.82 30.98
N GLY A 106 5.29 13.76 30.10
CA GLY A 106 4.16 14.67 30.27
C GLY A 106 4.35 15.78 31.26
N LYS A 107 5.55 15.96 31.80
CA LYS A 107 5.76 16.93 32.88
C LYS A 107 6.29 18.28 32.44
N GLY A 108 6.79 18.38 31.20
CA GLY A 108 7.25 19.66 30.68
C GLY A 108 8.47 20.20 31.43
N LEU A 109 9.47 19.35 31.64
CA LEU A 109 10.64 19.72 32.42
C LEU A 109 11.82 20.19 31.59
N GLY A 110 11.66 20.25 30.26
CA GLY A 110 12.72 20.74 29.39
C GLY A 110 13.77 19.70 29.04
N HIS A 111 13.41 18.41 29.10
CA HIS A 111 14.36 17.36 28.70
C HIS A 111 14.56 17.40 27.21
N LEU A 112 15.75 16.99 26.77
CA LEU A 112 16.09 16.92 25.34
C LEU A 112 15.03 16.14 24.58
N HIS A 113 14.54 16.69 23.47
CA HIS A 113 13.57 16.05 22.56
C HIS A 113 12.17 15.87 23.13
N GLU A 114 11.89 16.52 24.24
CA GLU A 114 10.61 16.36 24.95
C GLU A 114 9.43 16.92 24.13
N LEU A 115 8.33 16.17 24.14
CA LEU A 115 7.03 16.62 23.63
C LEU A 115 5.99 16.35 24.69
N PRO A 116 4.92 17.14 24.77
CA PRO A 116 3.90 16.91 25.81
C PRO A 116 3.28 15.51 25.75
N ASP A 117 3.02 14.98 24.56
CA ASP A 117 2.41 13.66 24.40
C ASP A 117 2.77 13.09 23.05
N GLN A 118 3.96 12.48 22.96
CA GLN A 118 4.46 11.95 21.70
C GLN A 118 3.57 10.82 21.16
N ARG A 119 3.18 9.88 22.03
CA ARG A 119 2.35 8.75 21.60
C ARG A 119 0.98 9.23 21.13
N GLY A 120 0.37 10.18 21.85
CA GLY A 120 -0.91 10.73 21.43
C GLY A 120 -0.87 11.42 20.09
N MET A 121 0.24 12.13 19.81
CA MET A 121 0.45 12.72 18.48
C MET A 121 0.48 11.63 17.40
N MET A 122 1.20 10.55 17.66
CA MET A 122 1.36 9.49 16.69
C MET A 122 0.07 8.70 16.44
N GLU A 123 -0.82 8.62 17.43
CA GLU A 123 -2.12 7.97 17.25
C GLU A 123 -2.95 8.61 16.15
N LYS A 124 -2.67 9.86 15.82
CA LYS A 124 -3.46 10.58 14.80
C LYS A 124 -3.06 10.19 13.38
N VAL A 125 -1.88 9.58 13.20
CA VAL A 125 -1.44 9.18 11.86
C VAL A 125 -1.24 7.67 11.75
N ALA A 126 -0.87 6.99 12.83
CA ALA A 126 -0.59 5.55 12.81
C ALA A 126 -1.88 4.74 12.99
N LEU A 127 -1.86 3.48 12.53
CA LEU A 127 -2.94 2.54 12.81
C LEU A 127 -3.06 2.28 14.31
N PHE A 128 -1.91 2.17 14.98
CA PHE A 128 -1.84 2.25 16.44
C PHE A 128 -0.47 2.76 16.84
N SER A 129 -0.37 3.26 18.06
CA SER A 129 0.88 3.74 18.66
C SER A 129 0.98 3.13 20.05
N HIS A 130 2.08 2.43 20.33
CA HIS A 130 2.24 1.69 21.58
C HIS A 130 3.52 2.13 22.30
N ARG A 131 3.41 2.36 23.60
CA ARG A 131 4.58 2.61 24.46
C ARG A 131 4.94 1.33 25.18
N VAL A 132 6.17 0.87 24.99
CA VAL A 132 6.68 -0.31 25.66
C VAL A 132 6.94 0.03 27.14
N THR A 133 6.37 -0.74 28.06
CA THR A 133 6.59 -0.48 29.49
C THR A 133 7.57 -1.45 30.13
N ASP A 134 7.75 -2.62 29.53
CA ASP A 134 8.76 -3.57 29.98
C ASP A 134 9.08 -4.57 28.87
N ALA A 135 10.09 -5.42 29.11
CA ALA A 135 10.54 -6.39 28.11
C ALA A 135 9.41 -7.32 27.65
N GLY A 136 8.51 -7.67 28.55
CA GLY A 136 7.41 -8.59 28.24
C GLY A 136 6.41 -8.05 27.23
N ASP A 137 6.38 -6.74 27.02
CA ASP A 137 5.53 -6.12 25.99
C ASP A 137 5.97 -6.45 24.57
N LEU A 138 7.29 -6.64 24.36
CA LEU A 138 7.84 -6.68 23.00
C LEU A 138 7.25 -7.76 22.11
N PRO A 139 7.20 -9.03 22.55
CA PRO A 139 6.72 -10.04 21.61
C PRO A 139 5.28 -9.79 21.14
N GLY A 140 4.42 -9.38 22.06
CA GLY A 140 2.99 -9.16 21.74
C GLY A 140 2.76 -7.96 20.84
N VAL A 141 3.45 -6.84 21.10
CA VAL A 141 3.21 -5.65 20.28
C VAL A 141 3.78 -5.84 18.86
N LEU A 142 4.91 -6.54 18.72
CA LEU A 142 5.43 -6.83 17.39
C LEU A 142 4.49 -7.82 16.66
N ALA A 143 4.02 -8.84 17.36
CA ALA A 143 3.07 -9.77 16.76
C ALA A 143 1.81 -9.04 16.27
N ARG A 144 1.31 -8.09 17.08
CA ARG A 144 0.15 -7.29 16.68
C ARG A 144 0.43 -6.48 15.40
N ALA A 145 1.60 -5.85 15.34
CA ALA A 145 1.95 -5.04 14.15
C ALA A 145 2.02 -5.91 12.90
N PHE A 146 2.74 -7.02 12.96
CA PHE A 146 2.92 -7.87 11.78
C PHE A 146 1.62 -8.59 11.39
N ALA A 147 0.75 -8.91 12.37
CA ALA A 147 -0.57 -9.45 12.07
C ALA A 147 -1.42 -8.44 11.29
N LEU A 148 -1.39 -7.17 11.69
CA LEU A 148 -2.09 -6.13 10.94
C LEU A 148 -1.59 -6.05 9.50
N PHE A 149 -0.26 -6.11 9.31
CA PHE A 149 0.31 -6.00 7.97
C PHE A 149 -0.11 -7.15 7.06
N SER A 150 -0.34 -8.33 7.60
CA SER A 150 -0.65 -9.51 6.79
C SER A 150 -2.13 -9.81 6.65
N SER A 151 -2.98 -9.33 7.57
CA SER A 151 -4.36 -9.79 7.64
C SER A 151 -5.42 -8.70 7.44
N SER A 152 -5.00 -7.44 7.24
CA SER A 152 -5.94 -6.34 7.09
C SER A 152 -5.33 -5.30 6.16
N ARG A 153 -6.05 -4.18 5.96
CA ARG A 153 -5.50 -3.08 5.18
C ARG A 153 -4.27 -2.55 5.91
N PRO A 154 -3.08 -2.63 5.30
CA PRO A 154 -1.87 -2.21 6.01
C PRO A 154 -1.75 -0.68 6.08
N GLY A 155 -0.83 -0.25 6.93
CA GLY A 155 -0.53 1.16 7.12
C GLY A 155 0.59 1.30 8.12
N PRO A 156 0.86 2.53 8.59
CA PRO A 156 1.95 2.76 9.52
C PRO A 156 1.56 2.39 10.95
N VAL A 157 2.52 1.78 11.65
CA VAL A 157 2.42 1.47 13.08
C VAL A 157 3.59 2.15 13.79
N HIS A 158 3.35 2.69 14.97
CA HIS A 158 4.40 3.31 15.78
C HIS A 158 4.56 2.60 17.11
N ILE A 159 5.82 2.32 17.47
CA ILE A 159 6.18 1.76 18.76
C ILE A 159 7.26 2.67 19.35
N GLU A 160 7.05 3.14 20.59
CA GLU A 160 8.06 3.94 21.27
C GLU A 160 8.54 3.22 22.53
N ILE A 161 9.82 3.40 22.84
CA ILE A 161 10.44 2.78 24.01
C ILE A 161 11.08 3.88 24.84
N PRO A 162 10.62 4.08 26.09
CA PRO A 162 11.26 5.05 26.97
C PRO A 162 12.73 4.70 27.21
N THR A 163 13.58 5.73 27.34
CA THR A 163 15.02 5.50 27.46
C THR A 163 15.36 4.67 28.68
N ASP A 164 14.62 4.80 29.79
CA ASP A 164 14.87 3.98 30.99
C ASP A 164 14.40 2.53 30.77
N VAL A 165 13.40 2.30 29.95
CA VAL A 165 12.95 0.93 29.63
C VAL A 165 13.92 0.27 28.65
N MET A 166 14.46 1.05 27.71
CA MET A 166 15.32 0.51 26.65
C MET A 166 16.56 -0.21 27.20
N VAL A 167 17.03 0.19 28.38
CA VAL A 167 18.22 -0.42 28.97
C VAL A 167 17.89 -1.54 29.96
N LYS A 168 16.64 -1.83 30.22
CA LYS A 168 16.25 -2.88 31.15
C LYS A 168 16.63 -4.26 30.62
N PRO A 169 16.86 -5.24 31.52
CA PRO A 169 17.16 -6.61 31.08
C PRO A 169 15.99 -7.23 30.29
N ALA A 170 16.35 -7.98 29.27
CA ALA A 170 15.35 -8.67 28.40
C ALA A 170 15.88 -10.04 27.99
N ASP A 171 16.68 -10.68 28.83
CA ASP A 171 17.20 -12.02 28.53
C ASP A 171 16.04 -13.02 28.40
N GLY A 172 16.13 -13.90 27.42
CA GLY A 172 15.16 -14.97 27.25
C GLY A 172 13.86 -14.59 26.57
N ILE A 173 13.72 -13.36 26.10
CA ILE A 173 12.52 -12.94 25.39
C ILE A 173 12.51 -13.59 24.00
N ALA A 174 11.40 -14.19 23.61
CA ALA A 174 11.25 -14.86 22.32
C ALA A 174 10.05 -14.29 21.54
N ALA A 175 10.17 -14.29 20.22
CA ALA A 175 9.13 -13.76 19.34
C ALA A 175 7.86 -14.62 19.40
N LEU A 176 6.72 -13.96 19.24
CA LEU A 176 5.43 -14.59 18.99
C LEU A 176 5.18 -14.54 17.48
N LEU A 177 5.32 -15.68 16.82
CA LEU A 177 5.13 -15.75 15.36
C LEU A 177 3.77 -16.38 15.08
N THR A 178 2.76 -15.55 15.04
CA THR A 178 1.37 -16.02 15.03
C THR A 178 0.81 -16.33 13.65
N ASN A 179 1.44 -15.90 12.57
CA ASN A 179 1.03 -16.20 11.19
C ASN A 179 -0.46 -16.00 10.94
N VAL A 180 -0.94 -14.81 11.20
CA VAL A 180 -2.35 -14.48 10.98
C VAL A 180 -2.59 -14.29 9.49
N ALA A 181 -3.46 -15.13 8.91
CA ALA A 181 -3.79 -15.09 7.49
C ALA A 181 -4.82 -14.01 7.20
N PRO A 182 -4.86 -13.51 5.96
CA PRO A 182 -5.94 -12.60 5.56
C PRO A 182 -7.28 -13.30 5.58
N PRO A 183 -8.39 -12.56 5.61
CA PRO A 183 -9.71 -13.17 5.61
C PRO A 183 -9.96 -13.96 4.34
N GLU A 184 -10.64 -15.09 4.49
CA GLU A 184 -11.01 -15.96 3.38
C GLU A 184 -12.36 -15.54 2.80
N PRO A 185 -12.57 -15.66 1.49
CA PRO A 185 -13.86 -15.28 0.92
C PRO A 185 -15.00 -16.18 1.39
N ASP A 186 -16.12 -15.55 1.73
CA ASP A 186 -17.34 -16.27 2.11
C ASP A 186 -17.88 -17.04 0.91
N PRO A 187 -18.01 -18.39 1.00
CA PRO A 187 -18.49 -19.16 -0.14
C PRO A 187 -19.88 -18.74 -0.65
N ALA A 188 -20.77 -18.31 0.24
CA ALA A 188 -22.10 -17.86 -0.18
C ALA A 188 -22.01 -16.56 -1.00
N ALA A 189 -21.14 -15.63 -0.60
CA ALA A 189 -20.94 -14.39 -1.37
C ALA A 189 -20.32 -14.69 -2.73
N ILE A 190 -19.37 -15.62 -2.77
CA ILE A 190 -18.72 -16.02 -4.03
C ILE A 190 -19.77 -16.67 -4.96
N ALA A 191 -20.61 -17.56 -4.45
CA ALA A 191 -21.64 -18.20 -5.27
C ALA A 191 -22.61 -17.17 -5.85
N GLU A 192 -23.00 -16.20 -5.05
CA GLU A 192 -23.91 -15.15 -5.54
C GLU A 192 -23.22 -14.26 -6.58
N ALA A 193 -21.98 -13.90 -6.33
CA ALA A 193 -21.20 -13.11 -7.29
C ALA A 193 -21.06 -13.83 -8.63
N ALA A 194 -20.84 -15.15 -8.59
CA ALA A 194 -20.72 -15.96 -9.79
C ALA A 194 -21.99 -15.92 -10.63
N LYS A 195 -23.16 -15.88 -9.99
CA LYS A 195 -24.44 -15.77 -10.72
C LYS A 195 -24.52 -14.44 -11.50
N PHE A 196 -24.09 -13.35 -10.85
CA PHE A 196 -24.07 -12.06 -11.55
C PHE A 196 -23.07 -12.06 -12.70
N CYS A 197 -21.90 -12.69 -12.49
CA CYS A 197 -20.91 -12.81 -13.56
C CYS A 197 -21.47 -13.58 -14.76
N ALA A 198 -22.17 -14.67 -14.49
CA ALA A 198 -22.74 -15.49 -15.57
C ALA A 198 -23.82 -14.75 -16.37
N ALA A 199 -24.53 -13.84 -15.72
CA ALA A 199 -25.60 -13.07 -16.37
C ALA A 199 -25.10 -11.84 -17.11
N ALA A 200 -23.89 -11.38 -16.82
CA ALA A 200 -23.38 -10.11 -17.34
C ALA A 200 -23.07 -10.21 -18.84
N ARG A 201 -23.44 -9.18 -19.58
CA ARG A 201 -23.11 -9.05 -21.00
C ARG A 201 -22.07 -7.98 -21.28
N ARG A 202 -21.95 -7.01 -20.38
CA ARG A 202 -20.95 -5.95 -20.48
C ARG A 202 -20.25 -5.79 -19.14
N PRO A 203 -19.55 -6.84 -18.68
CA PRO A 203 -18.85 -6.74 -17.40
C PRO A 203 -17.63 -5.83 -17.49
N LEU A 204 -17.22 -5.30 -16.35
CA LEU A 204 -16.05 -4.44 -16.22
C LEU A 204 -15.36 -4.77 -14.90
N ILE A 205 -14.02 -4.75 -14.90
CA ILE A 205 -13.25 -4.89 -13.67
C ILE A 205 -12.53 -3.57 -13.41
N LEU A 206 -12.62 -3.09 -12.17
CA LEU A 206 -11.84 -1.95 -11.68
C LEU A 206 -10.79 -2.50 -10.73
N ALA A 207 -9.53 -2.41 -11.12
CA ALA A 207 -8.43 -2.96 -10.32
C ALA A 207 -7.70 -1.83 -9.61
N GLY A 208 -7.58 -1.96 -8.30
CA GLY A 208 -6.79 -1.03 -7.49
C GLY A 208 -5.52 -1.66 -6.96
N GLY A 209 -4.83 -0.95 -6.07
CA GLY A 209 -3.57 -1.42 -5.51
C GLY A 209 -3.66 -2.76 -4.80
N GLY A 210 -4.82 -3.10 -4.26
CA GLY A 210 -5.01 -4.40 -3.62
C GLY A 210 -4.95 -5.59 -4.56
N ALA A 211 -5.05 -5.34 -5.88
CA ALA A 211 -4.98 -6.40 -6.89
C ALA A 211 -3.56 -6.60 -7.44
N LYS A 212 -2.61 -5.76 -7.09
CA LYS A 212 -1.31 -5.74 -7.80
C LYS A 212 -0.54 -7.05 -7.69
N ARG A 213 -0.79 -7.85 -6.68
CA ARG A 213 -0.11 -9.15 -6.51
C ARG A 213 -0.99 -10.32 -6.95
N ALA A 214 -2.10 -10.04 -7.64
CA ALA A 214 -3.06 -11.05 -8.06
C ALA A 214 -3.25 -11.04 -9.58
N GLU A 215 -2.17 -10.77 -10.34
CA GLU A 215 -2.30 -10.62 -11.79
C GLU A 215 -2.83 -11.88 -12.46
N ALA A 216 -2.32 -13.05 -12.10
CA ALA A 216 -2.72 -14.27 -12.81
C ALA A 216 -4.23 -14.56 -12.67
N PRO A 217 -4.80 -14.59 -11.47
CA PRO A 217 -6.25 -14.79 -11.39
C PRO A 217 -7.05 -13.61 -11.95
N LEU A 218 -6.55 -12.38 -11.85
CA LEU A 218 -7.23 -11.22 -12.43
C LEU A 218 -7.31 -11.36 -13.95
N GLN A 219 -6.20 -11.71 -14.60
CA GLN A 219 -6.20 -11.88 -16.04
C GLN A 219 -7.13 -13.00 -16.47
N ARG A 220 -7.07 -14.15 -15.79
CA ARG A 220 -7.97 -15.26 -16.11
C ARG A 220 -9.43 -14.88 -15.97
N LEU A 221 -9.76 -14.10 -14.93
CA LEU A 221 -11.16 -13.65 -14.77
C LEU A 221 -11.54 -12.68 -15.87
N ALA A 222 -10.67 -11.75 -16.21
CA ALA A 222 -10.95 -10.79 -17.29
C ALA A 222 -11.18 -11.52 -18.61
N GLU A 223 -10.33 -12.47 -18.94
CA GLU A 223 -10.46 -13.26 -20.16
C GLU A 223 -11.75 -14.09 -20.15
N ARG A 224 -12.04 -14.70 -19.01
CA ARG A 224 -13.20 -15.57 -18.84
C ARG A 224 -14.51 -14.81 -19.05
N LEU A 225 -14.57 -13.59 -18.55
CA LEU A 225 -15.78 -12.75 -18.66
C LEU A 225 -15.79 -11.88 -19.91
N GLY A 226 -14.65 -11.72 -20.57
CA GLY A 226 -14.51 -10.72 -21.63
C GLY A 226 -14.58 -9.30 -21.06
N ALA A 227 -14.06 -9.09 -19.87
CA ALA A 227 -14.21 -7.84 -19.14
C ALA A 227 -12.98 -6.94 -19.30
N PRO A 228 -13.13 -5.70 -19.78
CA PRO A 228 -12.03 -4.75 -19.70
C PRO A 228 -11.60 -4.55 -18.24
N VAL A 229 -10.31 -4.27 -18.01
CA VAL A 229 -9.75 -4.06 -16.67
C VAL A 229 -9.18 -2.64 -16.61
N VAL A 230 -9.91 -1.77 -15.93
CA VAL A 230 -9.46 -0.40 -15.67
C VAL A 230 -8.52 -0.43 -14.46
N GLN A 231 -7.39 0.26 -14.55
CA GLN A 231 -6.36 0.22 -13.52
C GLN A 231 -6.18 1.60 -12.91
N THR A 232 -6.38 1.70 -11.59
CA THR A 232 -5.97 2.92 -10.88
C THR A 232 -4.45 3.03 -10.90
N ALA A 233 -3.91 4.17 -10.45
CA ALA A 233 -2.46 4.40 -10.53
C ALA A 233 -1.67 3.29 -9.82
N ASN A 234 -2.12 2.85 -8.64
CA ASN A 234 -1.40 1.82 -7.89
C ASN A 234 -1.59 0.41 -8.45
N ALA A 235 -2.44 0.25 -9.45
CA ALA A 235 -2.65 -1.04 -10.13
C ALA A 235 -1.90 -1.13 -11.46
N ARG A 236 -1.19 -0.08 -11.85
CA ARG A 236 -0.49 -0.08 -13.14
C ARG A 236 0.55 -1.17 -13.18
N GLY A 237 0.73 -1.71 -14.37
CA GLY A 237 1.59 -2.87 -14.60
C GLY A 237 0.81 -4.17 -14.71
N LEU A 238 -0.42 -4.20 -14.24
CA LEU A 238 -1.29 -5.36 -14.45
C LEU A 238 -1.70 -5.41 -15.92
N LEU A 239 -1.77 -6.61 -16.47
CA LEU A 239 -2.23 -6.82 -17.85
C LEU A 239 -1.52 -5.93 -18.87
N HIS A 240 -0.19 -5.80 -18.76
CA HIS A 240 0.60 -4.98 -19.68
C HIS A 240 0.38 -5.44 -21.13
N ARG A 241 -0.01 -4.50 -21.99
CA ARG A 241 -0.29 -4.74 -23.41
C ARG A 241 -1.34 -5.81 -23.67
N HIS A 242 -2.10 -6.21 -22.68
CA HIS A 242 -3.17 -7.18 -22.85
C HIS A 242 -4.38 -6.48 -23.52
N PRO A 243 -5.05 -7.14 -24.47
CA PRO A 243 -6.17 -6.49 -25.18
C PRO A 243 -7.29 -5.97 -24.27
N LEU A 244 -7.50 -6.59 -23.11
CA LEU A 244 -8.54 -6.15 -22.16
C LEU A 244 -8.03 -5.11 -21.16
N GLY A 245 -6.72 -4.82 -21.11
CA GLY A 245 -6.19 -3.83 -20.18
C GLY A 245 -6.56 -2.41 -20.55
N VAL A 246 -6.94 -1.61 -19.56
CA VAL A 246 -7.24 -0.18 -19.75
C VAL A 246 -6.44 0.58 -18.68
N PRO A 247 -5.19 0.94 -18.98
CA PRO A 247 -4.30 1.59 -18.00
C PRO A 247 -4.57 3.10 -17.93
N ALA A 248 -5.80 3.44 -17.60
CA ALA A 248 -6.28 4.82 -17.65
C ALA A 248 -7.07 5.12 -16.39
N SER A 249 -6.94 6.35 -15.93
CA SER A 249 -7.63 6.79 -14.72
C SER A 249 -9.15 6.72 -14.87
N PRO A 250 -9.85 6.19 -13.87
CA PRO A 250 -11.32 6.23 -13.91
C PRO A 250 -11.91 7.64 -13.82
N SER A 251 -11.08 8.67 -13.63
CA SER A 251 -11.58 10.05 -13.70
C SER A 251 -11.73 10.58 -15.13
N LEU A 252 -11.15 9.90 -16.11
CA LEU A 252 -11.25 10.34 -17.51
C LEU A 252 -12.65 10.04 -18.06
N LYS A 253 -13.13 10.94 -18.93
CA LYS A 253 -14.50 10.83 -19.48
C LYS A 253 -14.72 9.51 -20.22
N ALA A 254 -13.71 9.07 -20.99
CA ALA A 254 -13.84 7.82 -21.73
C ALA A 254 -13.99 6.63 -20.77
N VAL A 255 -13.28 6.64 -19.66
CA VAL A 255 -13.36 5.55 -18.70
C VAL A 255 -14.68 5.61 -17.93
N ARG A 256 -15.13 6.82 -17.58
CA ARG A 256 -16.45 6.98 -16.95
C ARG A 256 -17.57 6.47 -17.86
N ALA A 257 -17.44 6.71 -19.18
CA ALA A 257 -18.41 6.19 -20.14
C ALA A 257 -18.40 4.66 -20.15
N LEU A 258 -17.21 4.06 -20.12
CA LEU A 258 -17.10 2.60 -20.05
C LEU A 258 -17.74 2.06 -18.77
N MET A 259 -17.53 2.74 -17.64
CA MET A 259 -18.14 2.34 -16.37
C MET A 259 -19.67 2.44 -16.43
N ALA A 260 -20.18 3.52 -17.00
CA ALA A 260 -21.64 3.73 -17.09
C ALA A 260 -22.30 2.71 -18.00
N ASP A 261 -21.59 2.23 -19.02
CA ASP A 261 -22.13 1.24 -19.97
C ASP A 261 -22.12 -0.17 -19.41
N ALA A 262 -21.36 -0.41 -18.33
CA ALA A 262 -21.21 -1.76 -17.77
C ALA A 262 -22.49 -2.21 -17.07
N ASP A 263 -22.89 -3.46 -17.29
CA ASP A 263 -24.03 -4.04 -16.57
C ASP A 263 -23.59 -4.79 -15.31
N LEU A 264 -22.29 -4.95 -15.12
CA LEU A 264 -21.70 -5.50 -13.89
C LEU A 264 -20.32 -4.91 -13.73
N VAL A 265 -20.02 -4.43 -12.54
CA VAL A 265 -18.67 -3.94 -12.21
C VAL A 265 -18.13 -4.75 -11.04
N ILE A 266 -16.93 -5.30 -11.21
CA ILE A 266 -16.20 -5.99 -10.14
C ILE A 266 -15.05 -5.07 -9.74
N ALA A 267 -15.08 -4.59 -8.49
CA ALA A 267 -14.03 -3.72 -7.98
C ALA A 267 -13.10 -4.55 -7.10
N ALA A 268 -11.87 -4.71 -7.55
CA ALA A 268 -10.88 -5.58 -6.93
C ALA A 268 -9.80 -4.73 -6.26
N GLY A 269 -9.85 -4.61 -4.94
CA GLY A 269 -8.82 -3.94 -4.17
C GLY A 269 -8.71 -2.44 -4.42
N THR A 270 -9.84 -1.76 -4.57
CA THR A 270 -9.86 -0.31 -4.79
C THR A 270 -10.84 0.35 -3.81
N GLU A 271 -10.42 1.48 -3.23
CA GLU A 271 -11.24 2.18 -2.23
C GLU A 271 -12.18 3.23 -2.82
N PHE A 272 -12.15 3.44 -4.12
CA PHE A 272 -12.93 4.48 -4.80
C PHE A 272 -12.60 5.89 -4.29
N GLY A 273 -11.31 6.15 -4.07
CA GLY A 273 -10.87 7.46 -3.59
C GLY A 273 -11.00 8.54 -4.67
N PRO A 274 -11.33 9.78 -4.27
CA PRO A 274 -11.53 10.84 -5.26
C PRO A 274 -10.31 11.18 -6.11
N THR A 275 -9.10 10.92 -5.61
CA THR A 275 -7.89 11.17 -6.40
C THR A 275 -7.91 10.35 -7.69
N ASP A 276 -8.25 9.07 -7.58
CA ASP A 276 -8.33 8.18 -8.75
C ASP A 276 -9.62 8.35 -9.53
N TYR A 277 -10.74 8.49 -8.83
CA TYR A 277 -12.06 8.32 -9.45
C TYR A 277 -12.75 9.62 -9.77
N ASP A 278 -12.38 10.71 -9.12
CA ASP A 278 -13.14 11.95 -9.21
C ASP A 278 -12.25 13.16 -9.51
N GLY A 279 -11.09 12.94 -10.11
CA GLY A 279 -10.20 14.03 -10.49
C GLY A 279 -9.95 15.01 -9.36
N TYR A 280 -9.65 14.49 -8.17
CA TYR A 280 -9.51 15.27 -6.93
C TYR A 280 -10.81 15.97 -6.53
N SER A 281 -11.93 15.33 -6.81
CA SER A 281 -13.28 15.81 -6.42
C SER A 281 -13.88 16.81 -7.41
N ASP A 282 -13.87 16.44 -8.68
CA ASP A 282 -14.56 17.25 -9.69
C ASP A 282 -16.07 17.01 -9.70
N GLY A 283 -16.55 16.03 -8.92
CA GLY A 283 -17.98 15.76 -8.80
C GLY A 283 -18.55 14.89 -9.90
N GLY A 284 -17.72 14.37 -10.78
CA GLY A 284 -18.22 13.58 -11.91
C GLY A 284 -18.28 12.07 -11.67
N PHE A 285 -17.80 11.60 -10.54
CA PHE A 285 -17.80 10.17 -10.24
C PHE A 285 -19.18 9.70 -9.81
N VAL A 286 -19.63 8.61 -10.43
CA VAL A 286 -20.90 7.94 -10.06
C VAL A 286 -20.57 6.50 -9.69
N LEU A 287 -20.94 6.10 -8.48
CA LEU A 287 -20.70 4.73 -8.03
C LEU A 287 -21.54 3.76 -8.86
N PRO A 288 -20.95 2.70 -9.42
CA PRO A 288 -21.74 1.76 -10.23
C PRO A 288 -22.86 1.10 -9.41
N SER A 289 -24.01 0.91 -10.04
CA SER A 289 -25.18 0.38 -9.34
C SER A 289 -25.13 -1.13 -9.18
N ASN A 290 -24.56 -1.86 -10.12
CA ASN A 290 -24.46 -3.33 -10.02
C ASN A 290 -23.01 -3.69 -9.75
N LEU A 291 -22.63 -3.56 -8.48
CA LEU A 291 -21.23 -3.56 -8.04
C LEU A 291 -20.94 -4.75 -7.11
N ILE A 292 -19.90 -5.48 -7.44
CA ILE A 292 -19.29 -6.47 -6.55
C ILE A 292 -17.96 -5.88 -6.06
N ARG A 293 -17.76 -5.84 -4.75
CA ARG A 293 -16.50 -5.32 -4.20
C ARG A 293 -15.71 -6.43 -3.49
N ILE A 294 -14.43 -6.49 -3.79
CA ILE A 294 -13.48 -7.36 -3.10
C ILE A 294 -12.47 -6.46 -2.40
N ASP A 295 -12.36 -6.58 -1.10
CA ASP A 295 -11.41 -5.75 -0.34
C ASP A 295 -11.00 -6.47 0.94
N ILE A 296 -9.76 -6.25 1.35
CA ILE A 296 -9.25 -6.83 2.59
C ILE A 296 -9.68 -6.01 3.81
N GLY A 297 -10.14 -4.78 3.61
CA GLY A 297 -10.55 -3.90 4.69
C GLY A 297 -12.05 -3.84 4.85
N ALA A 298 -12.56 -4.35 5.98
CA ALA A 298 -13.99 -4.34 6.24
C ALA A 298 -14.55 -2.92 6.27
N ASP A 299 -13.79 -1.98 6.82
CA ASP A 299 -14.23 -0.57 6.89
C ASP A 299 -14.32 0.06 5.49
N GLN A 300 -13.48 -0.36 4.56
CA GLN A 300 -13.56 0.11 3.18
C GLN A 300 -14.84 -0.37 2.51
N LEU A 301 -15.19 -1.62 2.75
CA LEU A 301 -16.43 -2.18 2.20
C LEU A 301 -17.65 -1.49 2.78
N ALA A 302 -17.59 -1.12 4.06
CA ALA A 302 -18.71 -0.46 4.73
C ALA A 302 -18.96 0.98 4.22
N ARG A 303 -17.93 1.64 3.69
CA ARG A 303 -18.05 3.05 3.29
C ARG A 303 -18.91 3.25 2.05
N ARG A 304 -18.92 2.30 1.13
CA ARG A 304 -19.61 2.46 -0.13
C ARG A 304 -20.45 1.22 -0.40
N PRO A 305 -21.73 1.38 -0.64
CA PRO A 305 -22.61 0.22 -0.83
C PRO A 305 -22.27 -0.53 -2.10
N ALA A 306 -22.43 -1.84 -2.04
CA ALA A 306 -22.29 -2.74 -3.18
C ALA A 306 -23.39 -3.78 -3.11
N ARG A 307 -23.69 -4.37 -4.26
CA ARG A 307 -24.66 -5.47 -4.27
C ARG A 307 -24.09 -6.67 -3.51
N ILE A 308 -22.79 -6.93 -3.69
CA ILE A 308 -22.11 -8.00 -2.96
C ILE A 308 -20.77 -7.46 -2.48
N SER A 309 -20.49 -7.63 -1.19
CA SER A 309 -19.20 -7.28 -0.60
C SER A 309 -18.48 -8.54 -0.19
N ILE A 310 -17.27 -8.73 -0.70
CA ILE A 310 -16.44 -9.90 -0.42
C ILE A 310 -15.24 -9.43 0.41
N HIS A 311 -15.25 -9.76 1.69
CA HIS A 311 -14.19 -9.38 2.63
C HIS A 311 -13.12 -10.45 2.59
N ALA A 312 -12.08 -10.23 1.79
CA ALA A 312 -11.07 -11.26 1.55
C ALA A 312 -9.84 -10.68 0.89
N ASP A 313 -8.75 -11.44 0.94
CA ASP A 313 -7.61 -11.20 0.08
C ASP A 313 -8.05 -11.25 -1.38
N CYS A 314 -7.59 -10.29 -2.17
CA CYS A 314 -8.01 -10.15 -3.56
C CYS A 314 -7.72 -11.42 -4.36
N GLY A 315 -6.49 -11.94 -4.27
CA GLY A 315 -6.13 -13.14 -5.03
C GLY A 315 -6.99 -14.34 -4.67
N ALA A 316 -7.23 -14.55 -3.37
CA ALA A 316 -8.05 -15.68 -2.91
C ALA A 316 -9.49 -15.54 -3.41
N ALA A 317 -10.04 -14.32 -3.39
CA ALA A 317 -11.41 -14.11 -3.86
C ALA A 317 -11.53 -14.32 -5.36
N LEU A 318 -10.54 -13.84 -6.13
CA LEU A 318 -10.55 -14.03 -7.59
C LEU A 318 -10.43 -15.51 -7.95
N GLU A 319 -9.57 -16.26 -7.25
CA GLU A 319 -9.46 -17.70 -7.50
C GLU A 319 -10.77 -18.44 -7.17
N ALA A 320 -11.39 -18.09 -6.03
CA ALA A 320 -12.66 -18.72 -5.64
C ALA A 320 -13.76 -18.42 -6.66
N LEU A 321 -13.80 -17.18 -7.15
CA LEU A 321 -14.79 -16.78 -8.15
C LEU A 321 -14.58 -17.54 -9.46
N LEU A 322 -13.33 -17.71 -9.89
CA LEU A 322 -13.01 -18.47 -11.10
C LEU A 322 -13.48 -19.92 -10.98
N VAL A 323 -13.27 -20.54 -9.83
CA VAL A 323 -13.74 -21.92 -9.60
C VAL A 323 -15.25 -21.99 -9.73
N GLU A 324 -15.95 -21.03 -9.11
CA GLU A 324 -17.42 -21.05 -9.08
C GLU A 324 -18.04 -20.77 -10.46
N ILE A 325 -17.41 -19.86 -11.25
CA ILE A 325 -17.92 -19.54 -12.59
C ILE A 325 -17.75 -20.71 -13.56
N GLY A 326 -16.71 -21.55 -13.39
CA GLY A 326 -16.44 -22.67 -14.26
C GLY A 326 -15.73 -22.28 -15.56
N THR A 327 -15.69 -23.19 -16.54
CA THR A 327 -14.77 -23.06 -17.67
C THR A 327 -15.38 -22.62 -19.02
N ASP A 328 -16.68 -22.38 -19.13
CA ASP A 328 -17.35 -22.47 -20.43
C ASP A 328 -17.76 -21.18 -21.15
N GLN A 329 -16.89 -20.18 -21.23
CA GLN A 329 -17.20 -19.05 -22.14
C GLN A 329 -15.98 -18.56 -22.88
N PRO A 330 -16.00 -18.57 -24.20
CA PRO A 330 -14.90 -18.00 -24.97
C PRO A 330 -14.90 -16.45 -24.87
N PRO A 331 -13.78 -15.84 -24.92
CA PRO A 331 -13.68 -14.36 -24.83
C PRO A 331 -14.38 -13.72 -26.01
N SER A 332 -15.13 -12.69 -25.75
CA SER A 332 -15.82 -11.95 -26.80
C SER A 332 -14.91 -10.89 -27.40
N UNK A 333 -14.89 -10.89 -28.52
CA UNK A 333 -14.21 -9.93 -29.29
C UNK A 333 -14.70 -8.55 -29.05
N UNK A 334 -15.82 -8.40 -28.76
CA UNK A 334 -16.46 -7.22 -28.46
C UNK A 334 -15.93 -6.52 -27.25
N UNK A 335 -15.59 -7.24 -26.51
CA UNK A 335 -15.04 -6.80 -25.30
C UNK A 335 -13.68 -6.20 -25.46
N GLN A 336 -12.88 -6.86 -26.23
CA GLN A 336 -11.60 -6.30 -26.59
C GLN A 336 -11.73 -4.99 -27.38
N ALA A 337 -12.68 -4.94 -28.25
CA ALA A 337 -12.94 -3.71 -29.01
C ALA A 337 -13.37 -2.56 -28.10
N ARG A 338 -14.17 -2.84 -27.07
CA ARG A 338 -14.57 -1.83 -26.10
C ARG A 338 -13.32 -1.29 -25.34
N ALA A 339 -12.45 -2.19 -24.91
CA ALA A 339 -11.22 -1.78 -24.22
C ALA A 339 -10.32 -0.93 -25.12
N ALA A 340 -10.18 -1.37 -26.39
CA ALA A 340 -9.34 -0.63 -27.34
C ALA A 340 -9.89 0.77 -27.62
N ALA A 341 -11.21 0.88 -27.83
CA ALA A 341 -11.83 2.18 -28.06
C ALA A 341 -11.68 3.09 -26.85
N THR A 342 -11.81 2.53 -25.65
CA THR A 342 -11.63 3.33 -24.42
C THR A 342 -10.20 3.81 -24.27
N ARG A 343 -9.21 2.95 -24.54
CA ARG A 343 -7.80 3.36 -24.49
C ARG A 343 -7.53 4.53 -25.42
N GLN A 344 -8.03 4.42 -26.65
CA GLN A 344 -7.82 5.46 -27.66
C GLN A 344 -8.48 6.77 -27.22
N ALA A 345 -9.73 6.72 -26.80
CA ALA A 345 -10.47 7.91 -26.39
C ALA A 345 -9.87 8.55 -25.13
N ALA A 346 -9.46 7.74 -24.17
CA ALA A 346 -8.86 8.24 -22.93
C ALA A 346 -7.55 9.00 -23.21
N PHE A 347 -6.69 8.44 -24.06
CA PHE A 347 -5.46 9.15 -24.41
C PHE A 347 -5.76 10.43 -25.20
N ALA A 348 -6.72 10.35 -26.11
CA ALA A 348 -7.06 11.50 -26.97
C ALA A 348 -7.64 12.67 -26.17
N GLU A 349 -8.32 12.42 -25.05
CA GLU A 349 -8.89 13.53 -24.28
C GLU A 349 -7.86 14.27 -23.43
N MET A 350 -6.64 13.73 -23.26
CA MET A 350 -5.60 14.40 -22.51
C MET A 350 -5.02 15.56 -23.29
N ALA A 351 -4.66 16.65 -22.58
CA ALA A 351 -4.00 17.78 -23.20
C ALA A 351 -2.68 17.33 -23.88
N PRO A 352 -2.31 17.97 -25.01
CA PRO A 352 -1.08 17.54 -25.72
C PRO A 352 0.19 17.51 -24.87
N ALA A 353 0.34 18.46 -23.94
CA ALA A 353 1.51 18.43 -23.06
C ALA A 353 1.53 17.20 -22.16
N LEU A 354 0.37 16.78 -21.67
CA LEU A 354 0.28 15.58 -20.84
C LEU A 354 0.51 14.30 -21.67
N GLN A 355 0.02 14.29 -22.90
CA GLN A 355 0.32 13.17 -23.82
C GLN A 355 1.82 13.03 -24.04
N ALA A 356 2.52 14.16 -24.26
CA ALA A 356 3.96 14.14 -24.46
C ALA A 356 4.71 13.62 -23.24
N GLN A 357 4.26 14.00 -22.05
CA GLN A 357 4.90 13.55 -20.82
C GLN A 357 4.65 12.07 -20.57
N THR A 358 3.46 11.56 -20.90
CA THR A 358 3.21 10.12 -20.84
C THR A 358 4.16 9.38 -21.78
N ARG A 359 4.34 9.88 -23.01
CA ARG A 359 5.27 9.27 -23.96
C ARG A 359 6.69 9.25 -23.42
N ALA A 360 7.11 10.31 -22.71
CA ALA A 360 8.43 10.34 -22.11
C ALA A 360 8.60 9.23 -21.06
N VAL A 361 7.56 9.00 -20.23
CA VAL A 361 7.61 7.92 -19.25
C VAL A 361 7.67 6.56 -19.94
N GLU A 362 6.90 6.40 -21.04
CA GLU A 362 6.95 5.17 -21.83
C GLU A 362 8.34 4.90 -22.41
N MET A 363 9.03 5.97 -22.83
CA MET A 363 10.40 5.81 -23.35
C MET A 363 11.34 5.29 -22.26
N ILE A 364 11.18 5.79 -21.02
CA ILE A 364 11.98 5.28 -19.90
C ILE A 364 11.67 3.80 -19.66
N ARG A 365 10.39 3.45 -19.61
CA ARG A 365 9.99 2.05 -19.44
C ARG A 365 10.61 1.15 -20.50
N ASP A 366 10.53 1.57 -21.77
CA ASP A 366 11.01 0.75 -22.87
C ASP A 366 12.54 0.65 -22.90
N ALA A 367 13.24 1.70 -22.43
CA ALA A 367 14.70 1.66 -22.32
C ALA A 367 15.17 0.80 -21.14
N LEU A 368 14.35 0.64 -20.12
CA LEU A 368 14.71 -0.09 -18.90
C LEU A 368 13.60 -1.10 -18.56
N PRO A 369 13.42 -2.13 -19.40
CA PRO A 369 12.29 -3.04 -19.24
C PRO A 369 12.25 -3.69 -17.85
N GLY A 370 11.06 -3.75 -17.26
CA GLY A 370 10.85 -4.39 -15.97
C GLY A 370 11.33 -3.58 -14.77
N SER A 371 11.76 -2.34 -14.98
CA SER A 371 12.23 -1.51 -13.88
C SER A 371 11.08 -1.02 -13.02
N ILE A 372 11.41 -0.65 -11.78
CA ILE A 372 10.48 0.05 -10.92
C ILE A 372 10.69 1.55 -11.15
N ILE A 373 9.63 2.26 -11.47
CA ILE A 373 9.68 3.71 -11.65
C ILE A 373 8.95 4.37 -10.48
N VAL A 374 9.68 5.16 -9.72
CA VAL A 374 9.15 5.83 -8.53
C VAL A 374 9.06 7.32 -8.82
N GLY A 375 7.86 7.88 -8.66
CA GLY A 375 7.63 9.26 -8.99
C GLY A 375 7.44 10.17 -7.79
N ASP A 376 7.81 11.44 -7.96
CA ASP A 376 7.43 12.48 -7.03
C ASP A 376 6.16 13.15 -7.56
N SER A 377 5.63 14.14 -6.87
CA SER A 377 4.45 14.88 -7.34
C SER A 377 4.90 15.91 -8.37
N THR A 378 4.96 15.49 -9.63
CA THR A 378 5.47 16.27 -10.75
C THR A 378 4.59 16.06 -11.98
N GLN A 379 4.74 16.93 -12.97
CA GLN A 379 3.90 16.90 -14.17
C GLN A 379 3.95 15.55 -14.91
N PRO A 380 5.14 14.95 -15.15
CA PRO A 380 5.13 13.66 -15.82
C PRO A 380 4.39 12.57 -15.02
N VAL A 381 4.45 12.66 -13.69
CA VAL A 381 3.75 11.69 -12.84
C VAL A 381 2.24 11.91 -12.92
N TYR A 382 1.80 13.16 -12.91
CA TYR A 382 0.37 13.46 -13.07
C TYR A 382 -0.14 12.95 -14.40
N ALA A 383 0.63 13.15 -15.47
CA ALA A 383 0.26 12.66 -16.80
C ALA A 383 0.14 11.14 -16.83
N ALA A 384 1.14 10.45 -16.27
CA ALA A 384 1.15 8.99 -16.29
C ALA A 384 0.08 8.41 -15.35
N ASN A 385 -0.24 9.11 -14.25
CA ASN A 385 -1.36 8.66 -13.42
C ASN A 385 -2.69 8.72 -14.20
N LEU A 386 -2.83 9.65 -15.15
CA LEU A 386 -4.01 9.67 -16.01
C LEU A 386 -4.00 8.52 -17.02
N TYR A 387 -2.89 8.30 -17.72
CA TYR A 387 -2.81 7.23 -18.71
C TYR A 387 -1.36 6.77 -18.87
N TYR A 388 -1.10 5.51 -18.54
CA TYR A 388 0.24 4.93 -18.71
C TYR A 388 0.20 3.44 -18.45
N ASP A 389 0.72 2.66 -19.38
CA ASP A 389 0.78 1.21 -19.28
C ASP A 389 2.18 0.79 -18.84
N HIS A 390 2.33 0.44 -17.57
CA HIS A 390 3.62 -0.02 -17.04
C HIS A 390 3.79 -1.52 -17.31
N ASP A 391 5.04 -1.99 -17.33
CA ASP A 391 5.36 -3.36 -17.73
C ASP A 391 5.69 -4.31 -16.57
N ARG A 392 5.33 -3.90 -15.33
CA ARG A 392 5.58 -4.72 -14.15
C ARG A 392 4.55 -4.39 -13.08
N PRO A 393 3.73 -5.36 -12.64
CA PRO A 393 2.75 -5.06 -11.59
C PRO A 393 3.43 -4.52 -10.34
N GLY A 394 2.88 -3.42 -9.79
CA GLY A 394 3.47 -2.78 -8.63
C GLY A 394 4.76 -2.01 -8.91
N GLY A 395 5.16 -1.91 -10.17
CA GLY A 395 6.40 -1.22 -10.55
C GLY A 395 6.26 0.26 -10.87
N TRP A 396 5.06 0.79 -10.76
CA TRP A 396 4.80 2.22 -10.92
C TRP A 396 4.14 2.72 -9.65
N PHE A 397 4.83 3.58 -8.91
CA PHE A 397 4.18 4.18 -7.74
C PHE A 397 4.76 5.55 -7.46
N ASN A 398 4.01 6.36 -6.72
CA ASN A 398 4.39 7.75 -6.49
C ASN A 398 3.58 8.33 -5.33
N ALA A 399 3.92 9.55 -4.95
CA ALA A 399 3.24 10.21 -3.83
C ALA A 399 1.88 10.80 -4.21
N ALA A 400 1.65 11.03 -5.50
CA ALA A 400 0.45 11.75 -5.94
C ALA A 400 -0.83 10.91 -5.87
N THR A 401 -0.73 9.65 -5.47
CA THR A 401 -1.88 8.74 -5.42
C THR A 401 -2.71 8.85 -4.15
N GLY A 402 -2.16 9.46 -3.10
CA GLY A 402 -2.90 9.55 -1.85
C GLY A 402 -2.63 10.82 -1.08
N PHE A 403 -1.48 10.90 -0.42
CA PHE A 403 -1.16 11.99 0.47
C PHE A 403 -0.54 13.20 -0.23
N GLY A 404 0.16 12.97 -1.32
CA GLY A 404 0.73 14.05 -2.10
C GLY A 404 2.02 14.62 -1.52
N ALA A 405 2.79 13.83 -0.81
CA ALA A 405 4.01 14.31 -0.17
C ALA A 405 5.08 14.63 -1.20
N LEU A 406 5.67 15.81 -1.10
CA LEU A 406 6.79 16.20 -1.95
C LEU A 406 8.10 15.68 -1.40
N GLY A 407 9.07 15.42 -2.28
CA GLY A 407 10.37 14.89 -1.88
C GLY A 407 10.36 13.38 -1.70
N TYR A 408 9.29 12.72 -2.11
CA TYR A 408 9.08 11.28 -1.96
C TYR A 408 9.96 10.46 -2.90
N GLY A 409 10.07 10.90 -4.17
CA GLY A 409 10.61 10.05 -5.24
C GLY A 409 12.00 9.50 -4.98
N PRO A 410 13.02 10.34 -4.77
CA PRO A 410 14.38 9.81 -4.62
C PRO A 410 14.56 8.86 -3.43
N PRO A 411 14.13 9.21 -2.20
CA PRO A 411 14.33 8.24 -1.10
C PRO A 411 13.49 6.98 -1.27
N ALA A 412 12.27 7.08 -1.77
CA ALA A 412 11.46 5.88 -2.00
C ALA A 412 12.11 4.99 -3.06
N ALA A 413 12.72 5.57 -4.08
CA ALA A 413 13.45 4.79 -5.10
C ALA A 413 14.64 4.06 -4.49
N ILE A 414 15.37 4.70 -3.57
CA ILE A 414 16.46 4.04 -2.87
C ILE A 414 15.93 2.81 -2.11
N GLY A 415 14.85 3.01 -1.35
CA GLY A 415 14.24 1.89 -0.62
C GLY A 415 13.78 0.78 -1.53
N ALA A 416 13.20 1.13 -2.68
CA ALA A 416 12.73 0.14 -3.64
C ALA A 416 13.86 -0.68 -4.27
N ALA A 417 15.06 -0.09 -4.34
CA ALA A 417 16.22 -0.75 -4.95
C ALA A 417 16.90 -1.78 -4.05
N LEU A 418 16.57 -1.77 -2.75
CA LEU A 418 17.20 -2.65 -1.77
C LEU A 418 16.47 -3.97 -1.60
#